data_7d704e9766cf7bf38411ba499ee5e6e9
#
_entry.id   7d704e9766cf7bf38411ba499ee5e6e9
#
_cell.length_a   1.000
_cell.length_b   1.000
_cell.length_c   1.000
_cell.angle_alpha   90.00
_cell.angle_beta   90.00
_cell.angle_gamma   90.00
#
_symmetry.space_group_name_H-M   'P 1'
#
loop_
_entity.id
_entity.type
_entity.pdbx_description
1 polymer ?
#
loop_
_entity_poly.entity_id
_entity_poly.type
_entity_poly.pdbx_seq_one_letter_code
_entity_poly.pdbx_strand_id
1 'polypeptide(L)'
;MNERAALNAPINPPANTLSVSAFSTAGVKAINQDAYAFHVSDNPNQSSVFVIADGVSSSTVSQVASDFATSQFIKLFNMAPEQWSVKMRAETIIKEINALLYTRTQRSPFCYTPEKGYVCTLTVAVVTGNHMDVFHVGDCQIQAISKNAQSPVLLTKPHRQVSESEPSQSYLTKALGVQAHIDIDHTTLTLNSSSTFSISSDGVYEFVSLSTILMKISEADTLSENQAALVVHEAFTRGSDDNLTLLLVKVLVASHDGLDDHRHPLYTGISTSPHSSVLNRPLGNQLITNSEVSDAAIHYSNQQSDEHVCEEPAAANFKTGDDVDGLKLERQLYTSARSHVFIATNSSCEATHRNSPVVVKTPATDFTLSPEMVNGFLIESWFSRRINSAHVIKSPTFTDLGLPYSPSAFYSVSEYVQGQTLAQWAVDNPTPPLEQVRNIIEQVGKGLQAMHRQGIVHRDIRPDNIIISEQGHCTIIDLGSAALADAPSLYSDTPIPGAALFSAPEYFLGNVGTERSDLFSLAVLTYYLLCGRYPYGTKLAHCRTLAEQKKLKYQTALAPNRPIPNWVDSALKRALHVNPDKRFSSLSEFLFSLRYPNPSQHTAYEPLVKRHPLFVYKVLILALIFS
;
A
#
# COMPACT_ATOMS: atom_id res chain seq x y z
N MET A 1 -33.96 -51.07 4.18
CA MET A 1 -34.62 -49.87 4.72
C MET A 1 -33.61 -49.24 5.65
N ASN A 2 -32.84 -48.31 5.22
CA ASN A 2 -32.96 -46.89 5.12
C ASN A 2 -31.75 -46.30 4.32
N GLU A 3 -32.00 -46.11 3.07
CA GLU A 3 -31.31 -45.06 2.30
C GLU A 3 -31.90 -43.72 2.74
N ARG A 4 -31.07 -42.80 3.17
CA ARG A 4 -31.24 -41.34 3.06
C ARG A 4 -30.33 -40.63 4.06
N ALA A 5 -29.15 -40.25 3.59
CA ALA A 5 -28.48 -39.01 3.98
C ALA A 5 -27.15 -38.86 3.21
N ALA A 6 -27.25 -38.70 1.90
CA ALA A 6 -26.17 -38.15 1.09
C ALA A 6 -26.80 -37.07 0.23
N LEU A 7 -27.02 -35.89 0.80
CA LEU A 7 -27.48 -34.74 0.03
C LEU A 7 -26.89 -33.48 0.63
N ASN A 8 -26.23 -32.75 -0.25
CA ASN A 8 -25.80 -31.33 -0.16
C ASN A 8 -24.40 -31.09 0.44
N ALA A 9 -23.36 -31.59 -0.25
CA ALA A 9 -22.22 -30.75 -0.44
C ALA A 9 -22.61 -29.62 -1.43
N PRO A 10 -22.29 -28.35 -1.21
CA PRO A 10 -22.52 -27.32 -2.20
C PRO A 10 -21.71 -27.69 -3.45
N ILE A 11 -22.40 -27.89 -4.58
CA ILE A 11 -21.75 -28.04 -5.88
C ILE A 11 -21.14 -26.68 -6.19
N ASN A 12 -19.83 -26.54 -5.96
CA ASN A 12 -19.12 -25.37 -6.45
C ASN A 12 -19.37 -25.27 -7.95
N PRO A 13 -19.79 -24.11 -8.48
CA PRO A 13 -19.94 -23.92 -9.91
C PRO A 13 -18.61 -24.25 -10.58
N PRO A 14 -18.62 -24.86 -11.79
CA PRO A 14 -17.40 -25.17 -12.50
C PRO A 14 -16.58 -23.90 -12.71
N ALA A 15 -15.28 -23.99 -12.46
CA ALA A 15 -14.36 -22.86 -12.50
C ALA A 15 -14.29 -22.24 -13.91
N ASN A 16 -14.36 -20.92 -14.01
CA ASN A 16 -14.09 -20.21 -15.25
C ASN A 16 -12.65 -20.51 -15.70
N THR A 17 -12.49 -20.92 -16.94
CA THR A 17 -11.16 -21.15 -17.51
C THR A 17 -10.70 -19.89 -18.25
N LEU A 18 -9.49 -19.41 -17.93
CA LEU A 18 -8.87 -18.25 -18.57
C LEU A 18 -7.79 -18.71 -19.54
N SER A 19 -7.80 -18.13 -20.74
CA SER A 19 -6.74 -18.31 -21.74
C SER A 19 -6.17 -16.93 -22.09
N VAL A 20 -4.84 -16.78 -22.06
CA VAL A 20 -4.15 -15.50 -22.25
C VAL A 20 -3.10 -15.63 -23.35
N SER A 21 -3.01 -14.61 -24.21
CA SER A 21 -1.92 -14.43 -25.17
C SER A 21 -1.45 -12.98 -25.06
N ALA A 22 -0.16 -12.76 -24.82
CA ALA A 22 0.41 -11.43 -24.61
C ALA A 22 1.71 -11.27 -25.38
N PHE A 23 1.93 -10.06 -25.92
CA PHE A 23 3.17 -9.73 -26.62
C PHE A 23 3.44 -8.24 -26.57
N SER A 24 4.72 -7.86 -26.43
CA SER A 24 5.20 -6.48 -26.46
C SER A 24 6.53 -6.38 -27.18
N THR A 25 6.72 -5.29 -27.94
CA THR A 25 7.96 -5.01 -28.67
C THR A 25 8.20 -3.51 -28.81
N ALA A 26 9.48 -3.14 -28.92
CA ALA A 26 9.87 -1.75 -29.17
C ALA A 26 9.45 -1.23 -30.56
N GLY A 27 9.08 -2.12 -31.50
CA GLY A 27 8.78 -1.74 -32.88
C GLY A 27 10.02 -1.15 -33.56
N VAL A 28 9.86 0.05 -34.13
CA VAL A 28 10.99 0.80 -34.75
C VAL A 28 11.76 1.64 -33.75
N LYS A 29 11.27 1.85 -32.52
CA LYS A 29 11.93 2.63 -31.48
C LYS A 29 13.12 1.89 -30.89
N ALA A 30 14.11 2.61 -30.37
CA ALA A 30 15.30 2.04 -29.74
C ALA A 30 14.99 1.38 -28.38
N ILE A 31 13.96 1.86 -27.69
CA ILE A 31 13.57 1.42 -26.34
C ILE A 31 12.07 1.11 -26.34
N ASN A 32 11.72 0.00 -25.75
CA ASN A 32 10.33 -0.28 -25.43
C ASN A 32 9.95 0.45 -24.14
N GLN A 33 9.07 1.45 -24.24
CA GLN A 33 8.56 2.21 -23.11
C GLN A 33 7.24 1.63 -22.60
N ASP A 34 6.64 0.70 -23.36
CA ASP A 34 5.49 -0.09 -22.92
C ASP A 34 5.90 -1.19 -21.96
N ALA A 35 5.03 -1.51 -21.02
CA ALA A 35 5.14 -2.67 -20.16
C ALA A 35 3.79 -3.33 -19.95
N TYR A 36 3.79 -4.63 -19.72
CA TYR A 36 2.61 -5.37 -19.28
C TYR A 36 2.96 -6.39 -18.20
N ALA A 37 1.96 -6.73 -17.40
CA ALA A 37 2.04 -7.83 -16.45
C ALA A 37 0.67 -8.46 -16.28
N PHE A 38 0.61 -9.74 -15.95
CA PHE A 38 -0.64 -10.40 -15.59
C PHE A 38 -0.41 -11.48 -14.54
N HIS A 39 -1.47 -11.78 -13.82
CA HIS A 39 -1.56 -12.90 -12.88
C HIS A 39 -2.89 -13.59 -13.11
N VAL A 40 -2.84 -14.88 -13.40
CA VAL A 40 -4.03 -15.73 -13.55
C VAL A 40 -4.13 -16.59 -12.30
N SER A 41 -5.26 -16.52 -11.61
CA SER A 41 -5.53 -17.35 -10.44
C SER A 41 -6.11 -18.70 -10.85
N ASP A 42 -5.61 -19.78 -10.24
CA ASP A 42 -6.17 -21.13 -10.40
C ASP A 42 -7.50 -21.30 -9.63
N ASN A 43 -7.81 -20.38 -8.72
CA ASN A 43 -9.05 -20.37 -7.95
C ASN A 43 -10.05 -19.37 -8.55
N PRO A 44 -11.23 -19.81 -8.98
CA PRO A 44 -12.23 -18.94 -9.63
C PRO A 44 -12.78 -17.84 -8.72
N ASN A 45 -12.69 -18.01 -7.41
CA ASN A 45 -13.11 -17.01 -6.43
C ASN A 45 -12.03 -15.95 -6.15
N GLN A 46 -10.82 -16.15 -6.68
CA GLN A 46 -9.75 -15.17 -6.60
C GLN A 46 -9.67 -14.36 -7.89
N SER A 47 -9.13 -13.14 -7.77
CA SER A 47 -9.01 -12.23 -8.91
C SER A 47 -7.85 -12.61 -9.82
N SER A 48 -8.11 -12.68 -11.12
CA SER A 48 -7.08 -12.65 -12.17
C SER A 48 -6.90 -11.21 -12.62
N VAL A 49 -5.67 -10.77 -12.80
CA VAL A 49 -5.31 -9.36 -13.00
C VAL A 49 -4.48 -9.20 -14.27
N PHE A 50 -4.83 -8.24 -15.10
CA PHE A 50 -4.16 -7.90 -16.37
C PHE A 50 -3.85 -6.41 -16.37
N VAL A 51 -2.60 -6.06 -16.63
CA VAL A 51 -2.11 -4.68 -16.54
C VAL A 51 -1.28 -4.34 -17.77
N ILE A 52 -1.52 -3.15 -18.32
CA ILE A 52 -0.66 -2.51 -19.32
C ILE A 52 -0.33 -1.09 -18.89
N ALA A 53 0.86 -0.63 -19.21
CA ALA A 53 1.29 0.75 -19.05
C ALA A 53 2.10 1.16 -20.28
N ASP A 54 1.81 2.34 -20.81
CA ASP A 54 2.53 2.98 -21.89
C ASP A 54 3.33 4.16 -21.33
N GLY A 55 4.62 4.17 -21.57
CA GLY A 55 5.54 5.20 -21.11
C GLY A 55 5.52 6.40 -22.04
N VAL A 56 5.25 7.59 -21.49
CA VAL A 56 5.14 8.82 -22.28
C VAL A 56 6.41 9.09 -23.12
N SER A 57 6.28 9.16 -24.43
CA SER A 57 7.37 9.23 -25.41
C SER A 57 8.30 10.46 -25.21
N SER A 58 7.83 11.57 -24.62
CA SER A 58 8.64 12.76 -24.32
C SER A 58 9.62 12.56 -23.14
N SER A 59 9.46 11.47 -22.36
CA SER A 59 10.30 11.13 -21.23
C SER A 59 11.36 10.10 -21.60
N THR A 60 12.59 10.30 -21.14
CA THR A 60 13.71 9.35 -21.27
C THR A 60 13.73 8.29 -20.18
N VAL A 61 12.87 8.38 -19.18
CA VAL A 61 12.77 7.49 -18.00
C VAL A 61 11.41 6.84 -17.85
N SER A 62 10.51 7.02 -18.84
CA SER A 62 9.15 6.48 -18.81
C SER A 62 9.11 4.95 -18.84
N GLN A 63 10.07 4.28 -19.50
CA GLN A 63 10.22 2.83 -19.41
C GLN A 63 10.33 2.35 -17.96
N VAL A 64 11.11 3.06 -17.14
CA VAL A 64 11.24 2.71 -15.71
C VAL A 64 9.92 2.92 -14.97
N ALA A 65 9.11 3.89 -15.40
CA ALA A 65 7.80 4.14 -14.81
C ALA A 65 6.78 3.05 -15.18
N SER A 66 6.71 2.65 -16.46
CA SER A 66 5.78 1.62 -16.93
C SER A 66 6.12 0.24 -16.36
N ASP A 67 7.41 -0.16 -16.35
CA ASP A 67 7.89 -1.39 -15.71
C ASP A 67 7.57 -1.42 -14.20
N PHE A 68 7.79 -0.30 -13.53
CA PHE A 68 7.48 -0.15 -12.11
C PHE A 68 5.97 -0.25 -11.86
N ALA A 69 5.16 0.49 -12.62
CA ALA A 69 3.71 0.53 -12.42
C ALA A 69 3.07 -0.86 -12.60
N THR A 70 3.40 -1.57 -13.68
CA THR A 70 2.84 -2.89 -13.98
C THR A 70 3.27 -3.95 -12.95
N SER A 71 4.56 -4.03 -12.64
CA SER A 71 5.09 -5.02 -11.70
C SER A 71 4.63 -4.77 -10.25
N GLN A 72 4.60 -3.51 -9.80
CA GLN A 72 4.13 -3.17 -8.47
C GLN A 72 2.62 -3.38 -8.32
N PHE A 73 1.82 -3.07 -9.34
CA PHE A 73 0.38 -3.30 -9.27
C PHE A 73 0.06 -4.77 -8.96
N ILE A 74 0.60 -5.72 -9.73
CA ILE A 74 0.39 -7.16 -9.49
C ILE A 74 0.85 -7.56 -8.09
N LYS A 75 2.07 -7.15 -7.71
CA LYS A 75 2.63 -7.49 -6.40
C LYS A 75 1.77 -6.99 -5.25
N LEU A 76 1.37 -5.72 -5.28
CA LEU A 76 0.60 -5.11 -4.21
C LEU A 76 -0.84 -5.62 -4.18
N PHE A 77 -1.43 -5.92 -5.34
CA PHE A 77 -2.77 -6.46 -5.43
C PHE A 77 -2.88 -7.85 -4.78
N ASN A 78 -1.90 -8.72 -5.02
CA ASN A 78 -1.85 -10.06 -4.41
C ASN A 78 -1.57 -10.03 -2.90
N MET A 79 -0.98 -8.94 -2.39
CA MET A 79 -0.72 -8.74 -0.95
C MET A 79 -1.85 -7.99 -0.24
N ALA A 80 -2.76 -7.37 -0.98
CA ALA A 80 -3.84 -6.58 -0.40
C ALA A 80 -4.80 -7.46 0.42
N PRO A 81 -5.43 -6.90 1.48
CA PRO A 81 -6.39 -7.63 2.28
C PRO A 81 -7.54 -8.18 1.44
N GLU A 82 -7.92 -9.41 1.68
CA GLU A 82 -9.00 -10.11 0.99
C GLU A 82 -10.37 -9.46 1.21
N GLN A 83 -10.52 -8.78 2.34
CA GLN A 83 -11.74 -8.04 2.73
C GLN A 83 -11.93 -6.71 1.99
N TRP A 84 -10.90 -6.22 1.32
CA TRP A 84 -11.08 -5.06 0.46
C TRP A 84 -11.80 -5.46 -0.82
N SER A 85 -12.79 -4.66 -1.24
CA SER A 85 -13.38 -4.82 -2.56
C SER A 85 -12.32 -4.64 -3.65
N VAL A 86 -12.54 -5.21 -4.84
CA VAL A 86 -11.64 -5.06 -5.99
C VAL A 86 -11.38 -3.58 -6.28
N LYS A 87 -12.43 -2.76 -6.23
CA LYS A 87 -12.32 -1.30 -6.41
C LYS A 87 -11.39 -0.66 -5.40
N MET A 88 -11.57 -0.95 -4.11
CA MET A 88 -10.74 -0.42 -3.05
C MET A 88 -9.27 -0.81 -3.22
N ARG A 89 -8.99 -2.09 -3.52
CA ARG A 89 -7.62 -2.58 -3.78
C ARG A 89 -6.98 -1.82 -4.92
N ALA A 90 -7.63 -1.79 -6.08
CA ALA A 90 -7.07 -1.21 -7.29
C ALA A 90 -6.85 0.31 -7.14
N GLU A 91 -7.84 1.06 -6.67
CA GLU A 91 -7.71 2.51 -6.49
C GLU A 91 -6.62 2.88 -5.49
N THR A 92 -6.54 2.17 -4.35
CA THR A 92 -5.50 2.42 -3.35
C THR A 92 -4.11 2.18 -3.92
N ILE A 93 -3.93 1.09 -4.66
CA ILE A 93 -2.65 0.73 -5.27
C ILE A 93 -2.26 1.71 -6.37
N ILE A 94 -3.19 2.09 -7.24
CA ILE A 94 -2.92 3.07 -8.32
C ILE A 94 -2.52 4.43 -7.71
N LYS A 95 -3.21 4.87 -6.67
CA LYS A 95 -2.87 6.11 -5.95
C LYS A 95 -1.48 6.03 -5.29
N GLU A 96 -1.12 4.87 -4.71
CA GLU A 96 0.23 4.64 -4.16
C GLU A 96 1.30 4.69 -5.25
N ILE A 97 1.12 3.97 -6.35
CA ILE A 97 2.05 3.97 -7.49
C ILE A 97 2.22 5.40 -8.03
N ASN A 98 1.12 6.13 -8.22
CA ASN A 98 1.17 7.52 -8.66
C ASN A 98 2.00 8.40 -7.71
N ALA A 99 1.77 8.30 -6.40
CA ALA A 99 2.49 9.08 -5.39
C ALA A 99 4.00 8.77 -5.41
N LEU A 100 4.38 7.50 -5.57
CA LEU A 100 5.78 7.07 -5.67
C LEU A 100 6.45 7.62 -6.95
N LEU A 101 5.80 7.51 -8.12
CA LEU A 101 6.31 8.04 -9.38
C LEU A 101 6.42 9.56 -9.33
N TYR A 102 5.41 10.26 -8.82
CA TYR A 102 5.42 11.71 -8.62
C TYR A 102 6.57 12.14 -7.70
N THR A 103 6.71 11.50 -6.54
CA THR A 103 7.81 11.81 -5.60
C THR A 103 9.18 11.58 -6.24
N ARG A 104 9.33 10.51 -7.03
CA ARG A 104 10.57 10.21 -7.77
C ARG A 104 10.86 11.29 -8.83
N THR A 105 9.84 11.77 -9.53
CA THR A 105 9.94 12.89 -10.48
C THR A 105 10.39 14.17 -9.76
N GLN A 106 9.77 14.51 -8.61
CA GLN A 106 10.11 15.70 -7.82
C GLN A 106 11.55 15.68 -7.25
N ARG A 107 12.09 14.49 -6.99
CA ARG A 107 13.47 14.30 -6.51
C ARG A 107 14.50 14.14 -7.62
N SER A 108 14.09 14.26 -8.88
CA SER A 108 14.91 14.09 -10.08
C SER A 108 15.21 15.44 -10.77
N PRO A 109 16.09 15.47 -11.78
CA PRO A 109 16.26 16.66 -12.62
C PRO A 109 14.99 17.14 -13.33
N PHE A 110 13.95 16.33 -13.38
CA PHE A 110 12.67 16.62 -14.05
C PHE A 110 11.66 17.35 -13.15
N CYS A 111 12.03 17.80 -11.95
CA CYS A 111 11.11 18.46 -11.01
C CYS A 111 10.41 19.70 -11.59
N TYR A 112 11.02 20.38 -12.57
CA TYR A 112 10.45 21.55 -13.26
C TYR A 112 9.74 21.21 -14.58
N THR A 113 9.83 19.97 -15.04
CA THR A 113 9.20 19.45 -16.26
C THR A 113 8.65 18.06 -15.99
N PRO A 114 7.62 17.94 -15.12
CA PRO A 114 7.15 16.65 -14.63
C PRO A 114 6.74 15.67 -15.75
N GLU A 115 6.26 16.20 -16.88
CA GLU A 115 5.89 15.43 -18.07
C GLU A 115 7.07 14.69 -18.74
N LYS A 116 8.31 15.04 -18.40
CA LYS A 116 9.56 14.37 -18.83
C LYS A 116 10.13 13.44 -17.77
N GLY A 117 9.49 13.36 -16.62
CA GLY A 117 9.89 12.54 -15.49
C GLY A 117 9.43 11.07 -15.58
N TYR A 118 9.23 10.46 -14.44
CA TYR A 118 8.74 9.08 -14.32
C TYR A 118 7.23 9.04 -14.55
N VAL A 119 6.81 9.03 -15.82
CA VAL A 119 5.44 9.20 -16.26
C VAL A 119 5.00 8.07 -17.18
N CYS A 120 3.85 7.47 -16.91
CA CYS A 120 3.25 6.44 -17.78
C CYS A 120 1.72 6.45 -17.67
N THR A 121 1.05 5.83 -18.63
CA THR A 121 -0.36 5.44 -18.53
C THR A 121 -0.49 4.22 -17.63
N LEU A 122 -1.70 3.85 -17.22
CA LEU A 122 -1.99 2.58 -16.58
C LEU A 122 -3.42 2.14 -16.86
N THR A 123 -3.57 0.95 -17.40
CA THR A 123 -4.87 0.34 -17.62
C THR A 123 -4.87 -1.06 -17.05
N VAL A 124 -5.87 -1.34 -16.21
CA VAL A 124 -5.97 -2.58 -15.44
C VAL A 124 -7.33 -3.21 -15.68
N ALA A 125 -7.34 -4.52 -15.95
CA ALA A 125 -8.54 -5.34 -15.93
C ALA A 125 -8.41 -6.39 -14.81
N VAL A 126 -9.41 -6.49 -13.95
CA VAL A 126 -9.50 -7.48 -12.87
C VAL A 126 -10.71 -8.34 -13.10
N VAL A 127 -10.52 -9.65 -13.23
CA VAL A 127 -11.61 -10.62 -13.43
C VAL A 127 -11.75 -11.46 -12.17
N THR A 128 -12.94 -11.42 -11.55
CA THR A 128 -13.25 -12.18 -10.33
C THR A 128 -14.60 -12.87 -10.52
N GLY A 129 -14.61 -14.19 -10.58
CA GLY A 129 -15.82 -14.94 -10.90
C GLY A 129 -16.38 -14.53 -12.26
N ASN A 130 -17.61 -14.01 -12.26
CA ASN A 130 -18.29 -13.49 -13.45
C ASN A 130 -18.29 -11.96 -13.56
N HIS A 131 -17.45 -11.26 -12.78
CA HIS A 131 -17.29 -9.81 -12.81
C HIS A 131 -15.94 -9.40 -13.39
N MET A 132 -15.93 -8.31 -14.11
CA MET A 132 -14.73 -7.67 -14.62
C MET A 132 -14.76 -6.19 -14.24
N ASP A 133 -13.76 -5.75 -13.51
CA ASP A 133 -13.51 -4.35 -13.16
C ASP A 133 -12.38 -3.80 -14.02
N VAL A 134 -12.58 -2.63 -14.59
CA VAL A 134 -11.59 -1.91 -15.42
C VAL A 134 -11.23 -0.61 -14.74
N PHE A 135 -9.95 -0.37 -14.53
CA PHE A 135 -9.40 0.89 -14.02
C PHE A 135 -8.49 1.49 -15.09
N HIS A 136 -8.66 2.80 -15.34
CA HIS A 136 -8.00 3.41 -16.50
C HIS A 136 -7.48 4.81 -16.19
N VAL A 137 -6.22 5.05 -16.57
CA VAL A 137 -5.53 6.35 -16.60
C VAL A 137 -4.66 6.38 -17.85
N GLY A 138 -4.98 7.24 -18.79
CA GLY A 138 -4.21 7.40 -20.04
C GLY A 138 -5.02 7.13 -21.29
N ASP A 139 -4.44 6.50 -22.27
CA ASP A 139 -5.02 6.29 -23.60
C ASP A 139 -4.97 4.85 -24.10
N CYS A 140 -4.42 3.90 -23.35
CA CYS A 140 -4.54 2.48 -23.68
C CYS A 140 -6.02 2.07 -23.77
N GLN A 141 -6.33 1.12 -24.61
CA GLN A 141 -7.72 0.68 -24.87
C GLN A 141 -8.00 -0.73 -24.38
N ILE A 142 -9.20 -0.90 -23.79
CA ILE A 142 -9.81 -2.22 -23.58
C ILE A 142 -11.06 -2.33 -24.44
N GLN A 143 -11.11 -3.37 -25.26
CA GLN A 143 -12.31 -3.77 -25.99
C GLN A 143 -12.72 -5.18 -25.57
N ALA A 144 -14.01 -5.40 -25.39
CA ALA A 144 -14.56 -6.71 -25.02
C ALA A 144 -15.67 -7.16 -25.97
N ILE A 145 -15.75 -8.45 -26.23
CA ILE A 145 -16.84 -9.08 -26.98
C ILE A 145 -17.29 -10.35 -26.26
N SER A 146 -18.59 -10.55 -26.18
CA SER A 146 -19.17 -11.81 -25.78
C SER A 146 -19.34 -12.74 -26.97
N LYS A 147 -19.33 -14.07 -26.76
CA LYS A 147 -19.45 -15.11 -27.81
C LYS A 147 -20.65 -14.90 -28.73
N ASN A 148 -21.76 -14.31 -28.24
CA ASN A 148 -22.99 -14.09 -28.97
C ASN A 148 -23.23 -12.64 -29.40
N ALA A 149 -22.29 -11.73 -29.14
CA ALA A 149 -22.44 -10.31 -29.47
C ALA A 149 -22.10 -10.04 -30.94
N GLN A 150 -22.81 -9.10 -31.55
CA GLN A 150 -22.59 -8.71 -32.95
C GLN A 150 -21.38 -7.79 -33.14
N SER A 151 -20.94 -7.10 -32.09
CA SER A 151 -19.77 -6.20 -32.13
C SER A 151 -19.10 -6.07 -30.77
N PRO A 152 -17.78 -5.84 -30.73
CA PRO A 152 -17.08 -5.50 -29.52
C PRO A 152 -17.50 -4.13 -28.94
N VAL A 153 -17.35 -3.97 -27.64
CA VAL A 153 -17.61 -2.74 -26.92
C VAL A 153 -16.28 -2.19 -26.37
N LEU A 154 -16.05 -0.90 -26.56
CA LEU A 154 -14.93 -0.17 -25.98
C LEU A 154 -15.24 0.17 -24.52
N LEU A 155 -14.37 -0.23 -23.58
CA LEU A 155 -14.57 -0.09 -22.14
C LEU A 155 -13.81 1.07 -21.53
N THR A 156 -12.80 1.59 -22.24
CA THR A 156 -11.97 2.73 -21.79
C THR A 156 -12.19 3.94 -22.68
N LYS A 157 -12.13 5.12 -22.11
CA LYS A 157 -12.18 6.38 -22.83
C LYS A 157 -10.79 7.01 -22.81
N PRO A 158 -10.12 7.19 -23.96
CA PRO A 158 -8.77 7.75 -23.99
C PRO A 158 -8.71 9.16 -23.37
N HIS A 159 -7.75 9.40 -22.49
CA HIS A 159 -7.49 10.71 -21.90
C HIS A 159 -6.56 11.52 -22.81
N ARG A 160 -7.05 11.86 -24.00
CA ARG A 160 -6.35 12.68 -24.99
C ARG A 160 -7.16 13.91 -25.35
N GLN A 161 -6.46 15.01 -25.61
CA GLN A 161 -7.04 16.23 -26.15
C GLN A 161 -6.33 16.59 -27.46
N VAL A 162 -7.11 16.84 -28.49
CA VAL A 162 -6.60 17.29 -29.80
C VAL A 162 -6.25 18.78 -29.67
N SER A 163 -5.10 19.19 -30.22
CA SER A 163 -4.72 20.60 -30.25
C SER A 163 -5.66 21.41 -31.13
N GLU A 164 -6.18 22.52 -30.58
CA GLU A 164 -7.03 23.45 -31.36
C GLU A 164 -6.27 24.12 -32.50
N SER A 165 -4.93 24.29 -32.35
CA SER A 165 -4.06 24.92 -33.34
C SER A 165 -3.54 23.96 -34.41
N GLU A 166 -3.36 22.68 -34.07
CA GLU A 166 -2.84 21.64 -34.94
C GLU A 166 -3.64 20.33 -34.74
N PRO A 167 -4.70 20.08 -35.55
CA PRO A 167 -5.57 18.90 -35.37
C PRO A 167 -4.87 17.54 -35.53
N SER A 168 -3.64 17.54 -36.08
CA SER A 168 -2.81 16.33 -36.16
C SER A 168 -2.05 16.00 -34.87
N GLN A 169 -2.03 16.90 -33.89
CA GLN A 169 -1.36 16.69 -32.60
C GLN A 169 -2.40 16.45 -31.49
N SER A 170 -2.25 15.35 -30.79
CA SER A 170 -3.01 15.05 -29.59
C SER A 170 -2.09 14.98 -28.37
N TYR A 171 -2.57 15.45 -27.24
CA TYR A 171 -1.82 15.43 -25.98
C TYR A 171 -2.54 14.56 -24.97
N LEU A 172 -1.76 13.80 -24.23
CA LEU A 172 -2.24 13.01 -23.09
C LEU A 172 -2.66 13.99 -21.96
N THR A 173 -3.88 13.86 -21.46
CA THR A 173 -4.42 14.75 -20.40
C THR A 173 -4.30 14.16 -19.01
N LYS A 174 -4.16 12.84 -18.87
CA LYS A 174 -3.95 12.15 -17.59
C LYS A 174 -2.89 11.08 -17.73
N ALA A 175 -1.91 11.09 -16.82
CA ALA A 175 -0.88 10.06 -16.68
C ALA A 175 -0.40 9.98 -15.22
N LEU A 176 0.08 8.80 -14.81
CA LEU A 176 0.69 8.61 -13.49
C LEU A 176 2.02 9.37 -13.41
N GLY A 177 2.35 9.90 -12.23
CA GLY A 177 3.63 10.55 -11.94
C GLY A 177 3.71 12.03 -12.30
N VAL A 178 2.69 12.61 -12.98
CA VAL A 178 2.65 14.03 -13.35
C VAL A 178 2.16 14.90 -12.19
N GLN A 179 1.12 14.46 -11.50
CA GLN A 179 0.47 15.18 -10.40
C GLN A 179 0.43 14.34 -9.13
N ALA A 180 0.38 15.02 -7.97
CA ALA A 180 0.30 14.33 -6.68
C ALA A 180 -0.99 13.51 -6.52
N HIS A 181 -2.10 14.00 -7.08
CA HIS A 181 -3.40 13.32 -7.07
C HIS A 181 -3.78 12.91 -8.49
N ILE A 182 -4.44 11.78 -8.61
CA ILE A 182 -4.89 11.22 -9.88
C ILE A 182 -6.35 10.76 -9.78
N ASP A 183 -7.14 11.12 -10.79
CA ASP A 183 -8.49 10.60 -10.97
C ASP A 183 -8.43 9.35 -11.84
N ILE A 184 -9.07 8.29 -11.37
CA ILE A 184 -9.06 6.96 -11.98
C ILE A 184 -10.45 6.69 -12.54
N ASP A 185 -10.53 6.40 -13.83
CA ASP A 185 -11.79 5.96 -14.44
C ASP A 185 -12.02 4.49 -14.07
N HIS A 186 -13.22 4.18 -13.57
CA HIS A 186 -13.61 2.83 -13.17
C HIS A 186 -14.90 2.40 -13.88
N THR A 187 -14.89 1.20 -14.47
CA THR A 187 -16.03 0.58 -15.15
C THR A 187 -16.14 -0.87 -14.70
N THR A 188 -17.35 -1.33 -14.39
CA THR A 188 -17.61 -2.72 -14.00
C THR A 188 -18.53 -3.38 -15.02
N LEU A 189 -18.25 -4.64 -15.36
CA LEU A 189 -19.06 -5.47 -16.25
C LEU A 189 -19.38 -6.81 -15.59
N THR A 190 -20.58 -7.34 -15.91
CA THR A 190 -20.93 -8.73 -15.59
C THR A 190 -20.74 -9.60 -16.84
N LEU A 191 -19.96 -10.68 -16.71
CA LEU A 191 -19.66 -11.63 -17.76
C LEU A 191 -20.70 -12.76 -17.73
N ASN A 192 -21.83 -12.58 -18.42
CA ASN A 192 -22.93 -13.55 -18.44
C ASN A 192 -22.69 -14.73 -19.41
N SER A 193 -21.66 -14.64 -20.23
CA SER A 193 -21.27 -15.68 -21.19
C SER A 193 -19.78 -15.59 -21.47
N SER A 194 -19.23 -16.63 -22.12
CA SER A 194 -17.82 -16.61 -22.55
C SER A 194 -17.51 -15.33 -23.31
N SER A 195 -16.48 -14.63 -22.87
CA SER A 195 -16.11 -13.31 -23.36
C SER A 195 -14.63 -13.24 -23.71
N THR A 196 -14.30 -12.48 -24.74
CA THR A 196 -12.92 -12.21 -25.13
C THR A 196 -12.66 -10.72 -25.04
N PHE A 197 -11.53 -10.31 -24.48
CA PHE A 197 -11.15 -8.91 -24.44
C PHE A 197 -9.69 -8.70 -24.83
N SER A 198 -9.41 -7.51 -25.34
CA SER A 198 -8.05 -7.04 -25.65
C SER A 198 -7.72 -5.84 -24.80
N ILE A 199 -6.45 -5.77 -24.38
CA ILE A 199 -5.86 -4.61 -23.76
C ILE A 199 -4.66 -4.23 -24.62
N SER A 200 -4.60 -2.99 -25.13
CA SER A 200 -3.57 -2.57 -26.10
C SER A 200 -3.10 -1.14 -25.89
N SER A 201 -1.84 -0.88 -26.21
CA SER A 201 -1.31 0.47 -26.43
C SER A 201 -1.73 1.02 -27.80
N ASP A 202 -1.56 2.33 -28.00
CA ASP A 202 -1.92 3.05 -29.22
C ASP A 202 -1.17 2.56 -30.46
N GLY A 203 0.10 2.18 -30.32
CA GLY A 203 0.88 1.59 -31.40
C GLY A 203 0.24 0.35 -32.05
N VAL A 204 -0.71 -0.31 -31.34
CA VAL A 204 -1.45 -1.45 -31.91
C VAL A 204 -2.82 -1.01 -32.44
N TYR A 205 -3.67 -0.36 -31.60
CA TYR A 205 -5.06 -0.13 -31.95
C TYR A 205 -5.25 0.97 -33.03
N GLU A 206 -4.27 1.87 -33.22
CA GLU A 206 -4.33 2.88 -34.28
C GLU A 206 -4.08 2.26 -35.70
N PHE A 207 -3.37 1.15 -35.75
CA PHE A 207 -2.98 0.50 -37.03
C PHE A 207 -3.81 -0.75 -37.37
N VAL A 208 -4.40 -1.41 -36.35
CA VAL A 208 -5.16 -2.65 -36.54
C VAL A 208 -6.53 -2.54 -35.89
N SER A 209 -7.57 -2.92 -36.62
CA SER A 209 -8.92 -3.00 -36.09
C SER A 209 -9.07 -4.17 -35.12
N LEU A 210 -8.88 -3.92 -33.84
CA LEU A 210 -9.04 -4.92 -32.78
C LEU A 210 -10.47 -5.47 -32.73
N SER A 211 -11.46 -4.67 -33.08
CA SER A 211 -12.86 -5.12 -33.17
C SER A 211 -13.02 -6.29 -34.13
N THR A 212 -12.41 -6.22 -35.31
CA THR A 212 -12.45 -7.31 -36.30
C THR A 212 -11.71 -8.56 -35.82
N ILE A 213 -10.60 -8.37 -35.12
CA ILE A 213 -9.80 -9.46 -34.56
C ILE A 213 -10.55 -10.16 -33.43
N LEU A 214 -11.12 -9.41 -32.49
CA LEU A 214 -11.91 -9.95 -31.39
C LEU A 214 -13.12 -10.75 -31.91
N MET A 215 -13.80 -10.28 -32.93
CA MET A 215 -14.92 -11.04 -33.55
C MET A 215 -14.45 -12.41 -34.04
N LYS A 216 -13.32 -12.49 -34.75
CA LYS A 216 -12.76 -13.76 -35.23
C LYS A 216 -12.33 -14.69 -34.10
N ILE A 217 -11.69 -14.13 -33.07
CA ILE A 217 -11.17 -14.90 -31.92
C ILE A 217 -12.30 -15.38 -30.99
N SER A 218 -13.41 -14.63 -30.91
CA SER A 218 -14.53 -14.99 -30.03
C SER A 218 -15.18 -16.32 -30.39
N GLU A 219 -15.10 -16.73 -31.65
CA GLU A 219 -15.64 -17.99 -32.17
C GLU A 219 -14.78 -19.22 -31.80
N ALA A 220 -13.46 -19.02 -31.58
CA ALA A 220 -12.55 -20.10 -31.19
C ALA A 220 -12.73 -20.49 -29.71
N ASP A 221 -12.54 -21.76 -29.36
CA ASP A 221 -12.68 -22.19 -27.96
C ASP A 221 -11.50 -21.78 -27.05
N THR A 222 -10.28 -21.65 -27.62
CA THR A 222 -9.07 -21.24 -26.89
C THR A 222 -8.27 -20.23 -27.70
N LEU A 223 -7.44 -19.42 -27.00
CA LEU A 223 -6.45 -18.57 -27.65
C LEU A 223 -5.18 -19.36 -27.97
N SER A 224 -4.59 -19.08 -29.14
CA SER A 224 -3.23 -19.54 -29.44
C SER A 224 -2.22 -18.71 -28.64
N GLU A 225 -1.15 -19.33 -28.13
CA GLU A 225 -0.08 -18.63 -27.39
C GLU A 225 0.53 -17.45 -28.17
N ASN A 226 0.64 -17.61 -29.52
CA ASN A 226 1.24 -16.60 -30.39
C ASN A 226 0.21 -15.62 -30.99
N GLN A 227 -1.04 -15.66 -30.57
CA GLN A 227 -2.11 -14.85 -31.19
C GLN A 227 -1.84 -13.34 -31.08
N ALA A 228 -1.39 -12.87 -29.89
CA ALA A 228 -1.04 -11.47 -29.70
C ALA A 228 0.16 -11.06 -30.55
N ALA A 229 1.19 -11.90 -30.67
CA ALA A 229 2.36 -11.64 -31.51
C ALA A 229 1.99 -11.49 -33.01
N LEU A 230 1.05 -12.29 -33.55
CA LEU A 230 0.59 -12.17 -34.93
C LEU A 230 -0.11 -10.84 -35.17
N VAL A 231 -0.93 -10.38 -34.22
CA VAL A 231 -1.65 -9.11 -34.34
C VAL A 231 -0.68 -7.92 -34.23
N VAL A 232 0.26 -7.98 -33.32
CA VAL A 232 1.31 -6.95 -33.15
C VAL A 232 2.18 -6.88 -34.42
N HIS A 233 2.54 -8.04 -35.00
CA HIS A 233 3.28 -8.05 -36.27
C HIS A 233 2.46 -7.44 -37.42
N GLU A 234 1.14 -7.64 -37.48
CA GLU A 234 0.27 -6.98 -38.43
C GLU A 234 0.27 -5.47 -38.25
N ALA A 235 0.19 -4.94 -37.00
CA ALA A 235 0.28 -3.51 -36.74
C ALA A 235 1.63 -2.93 -37.17
N PHE A 236 2.72 -3.63 -36.89
CA PHE A 236 4.06 -3.26 -37.33
C PHE A 236 4.18 -3.18 -38.85
N THR A 237 3.68 -4.19 -39.59
CA THR A 237 3.72 -4.23 -41.05
C THR A 237 2.83 -3.17 -41.70
N ARG A 238 1.82 -2.67 -41.00
CA ARG A 238 0.97 -1.56 -41.44
C ARG A 238 1.59 -0.19 -41.19
N GLY A 239 2.80 -0.14 -40.65
CA GLY A 239 3.60 1.07 -40.50
C GLY A 239 3.51 1.75 -39.14
N SER A 240 3.19 1.00 -38.09
CA SER A 240 3.29 1.55 -36.72
C SER A 240 4.70 1.98 -36.42
N ASP A 241 4.85 3.21 -35.91
CA ASP A 241 6.12 3.85 -35.55
C ASP A 241 6.29 3.96 -34.02
N ASP A 242 5.36 3.36 -33.24
CA ASP A 242 5.41 3.33 -31.80
C ASP A 242 5.80 1.99 -31.19
N ASN A 243 5.90 1.93 -29.87
CA ASN A 243 5.95 0.68 -29.11
C ASN A 243 4.61 -0.06 -29.26
N LEU A 244 4.63 -1.37 -29.31
CA LEU A 244 3.45 -2.16 -29.59
C LEU A 244 3.24 -3.19 -28.50
N THR A 245 2.15 -3.09 -27.78
CA THR A 245 1.79 -4.03 -26.70
C THR A 245 0.34 -4.44 -26.78
N LEU A 246 0.10 -5.76 -26.72
CA LEU A 246 -1.23 -6.36 -26.77
C LEU A 246 -1.34 -7.54 -25.79
N LEU A 247 -2.41 -7.53 -25.00
CA LEU A 247 -2.88 -8.69 -24.27
C LEU A 247 -4.25 -9.08 -24.82
N LEU A 248 -4.41 -10.35 -25.13
CA LEU A 248 -5.70 -10.98 -25.46
C LEU A 248 -6.06 -11.94 -24.34
N VAL A 249 -7.26 -11.82 -23.82
CA VAL A 249 -7.75 -12.65 -22.72
C VAL A 249 -9.11 -13.23 -23.11
N LYS A 250 -9.27 -14.53 -22.93
CA LYS A 250 -10.54 -15.22 -23.12
C LYS A 250 -10.99 -15.83 -21.81
N VAL A 251 -12.20 -15.47 -21.39
CA VAL A 251 -12.88 -15.99 -20.21
C VAL A 251 -13.94 -16.98 -20.69
N LEU A 252 -13.78 -18.25 -20.35
CA LEU A 252 -14.79 -19.27 -20.60
C LEU A 252 -15.66 -19.40 -19.35
N VAL A 253 -16.89 -18.96 -19.43
CA VAL A 253 -17.88 -19.14 -18.37
C VAL A 253 -18.49 -20.52 -18.57
N ALA A 254 -18.40 -21.38 -17.57
CA ALA A 254 -19.04 -22.69 -17.62
C ALA A 254 -20.57 -22.53 -17.69
N SER A 255 -21.17 -23.00 -18.77
CA SER A 255 -22.61 -22.96 -18.96
C SER A 255 -23.31 -23.87 -17.95
N HIS A 256 -24.24 -23.34 -17.16
CA HIS A 256 -25.26 -24.15 -16.53
C HIS A 256 -26.22 -24.60 -17.62
N ASP A 257 -26.08 -25.84 -18.13
CA ASP A 257 -27.10 -26.46 -18.92
C ASP A 257 -28.36 -26.68 -18.08
N GLY A 258 -29.36 -25.86 -18.36
CA GLY A 258 -30.70 -26.07 -17.85
C GLY A 258 -31.46 -24.83 -17.42
N LEU A 259 -31.67 -23.88 -18.31
CA LEU A 259 -32.89 -23.07 -18.42
C LEU A 259 -32.68 -22.12 -19.61
N ASP A 260 -33.43 -22.41 -20.68
CA ASP A 260 -33.60 -21.49 -21.83
C ASP A 260 -34.01 -20.10 -21.30
N ASP A 261 -33.17 -19.11 -21.53
CA ASP A 261 -33.65 -17.74 -21.59
C ASP A 261 -32.99 -17.01 -22.75
N HIS A 262 -33.75 -16.96 -23.81
CA HIS A 262 -33.50 -16.11 -24.95
C HIS A 262 -33.78 -14.65 -24.56
N ARG A 263 -32.79 -13.78 -24.70
CA ARG A 263 -32.87 -12.33 -24.74
C ARG A 263 -32.52 -11.59 -23.43
N HIS A 264 -31.22 -11.35 -23.24
CA HIS A 264 -30.82 -10.07 -22.65
C HIS A 264 -29.44 -9.63 -23.16
N PRO A 265 -29.23 -8.35 -23.50
CA PRO A 265 -27.96 -7.84 -23.97
C PRO A 265 -26.93 -7.83 -22.82
N LEU A 266 -25.66 -7.99 -23.15
CA LEU A 266 -24.48 -8.14 -22.29
C LEU A 266 -24.26 -7.04 -21.25
N TYR A 267 -24.97 -5.94 -21.34
CA TYR A 267 -24.67 -4.75 -20.57
C TYR A 267 -25.90 -4.23 -19.85
N THR A 268 -26.07 -4.63 -18.59
CA THR A 268 -26.94 -3.94 -17.66
C THR A 268 -26.06 -3.07 -16.76
N GLY A 269 -25.92 -1.80 -17.12
CA GLY A 269 -25.39 -0.74 -16.26
C GLY A 269 -23.91 -0.41 -16.43
N ILE A 270 -23.63 0.67 -17.15
CA ILE A 270 -22.38 1.42 -17.01
C ILE A 270 -22.62 2.39 -15.85
N SER A 271 -22.10 2.08 -14.66
CA SER A 271 -22.11 2.99 -13.53
C SER A 271 -20.89 3.90 -13.61
N THR A 272 -21.04 5.09 -14.15
CA THR A 272 -20.06 6.16 -13.99
C THR A 272 -20.44 6.97 -12.76
N SER A 273 -19.61 6.96 -11.73
CA SER A 273 -19.80 7.80 -10.55
C SER A 273 -19.65 9.27 -10.92
N PRO A 274 -20.67 10.15 -10.68
CA PRO A 274 -20.49 11.57 -10.90
C PRO A 274 -19.74 12.20 -9.72
N HIS A 275 -18.62 12.88 -10.01
CA HIS A 275 -17.97 13.76 -9.05
C HIS A 275 -18.86 14.94 -8.65
N SER A 276 -19.07 15.12 -7.35
CA SER A 276 -19.66 16.31 -6.79
C SER A 276 -18.68 17.48 -6.87
N SER A 277 -18.86 18.35 -7.85
CA SER A 277 -18.22 19.66 -7.88
C SER A 277 -19.06 20.67 -7.11
N VAL A 278 -18.48 21.24 -6.06
CA VAL A 278 -19.05 22.38 -5.33
C VAL A 278 -19.00 23.61 -6.21
N LEU A 279 -20.17 24.16 -6.44
CA LEU A 279 -20.43 25.40 -7.17
C LEU A 279 -19.92 26.65 -6.44
N ASN A 280 -19.20 27.52 -7.16
CA ASN A 280 -19.27 28.96 -6.92
C ASN A 280 -19.75 29.65 -8.21
N ARG A 281 -20.93 30.35 -8.07
CA ARG A 281 -21.47 31.26 -9.06
C ARG A 281 -20.71 32.59 -9.04
N PRO A 282 -20.71 33.37 -10.17
CA PRO A 282 -21.69 34.42 -10.27
C PRO A 282 -22.37 34.63 -11.64
N LEU A 283 -23.53 35.24 -11.55
CA LEU A 283 -24.47 35.83 -12.49
C LEU A 283 -23.90 36.54 -13.75
N GLY A 284 -24.63 36.43 -14.85
CA GLY A 284 -24.58 37.40 -15.96
C GLY A 284 -25.30 36.92 -17.24
N ASN A 285 -26.44 37.54 -17.52
CA ASN A 285 -27.35 37.45 -18.66
C ASN A 285 -26.72 37.39 -20.07
N GLN A 286 -27.29 36.65 -21.02
CA GLN A 286 -28.19 37.09 -22.10
C GLN A 286 -28.38 36.03 -23.19
N LEU A 287 -29.63 36.00 -23.67
CA LEU A 287 -30.18 35.27 -24.81
C LEU A 287 -29.39 35.35 -26.11
N ILE A 288 -29.48 34.28 -26.95
CA ILE A 288 -29.92 34.34 -28.37
C ILE A 288 -30.20 32.91 -28.89
N THR A 289 -31.22 32.81 -29.67
CA THR A 289 -32.08 31.85 -30.31
C THR A 289 -31.49 30.88 -31.32
N ASN A 290 -32.09 29.65 -31.30
CA ASN A 290 -32.48 28.74 -32.40
C ASN A 290 -31.55 28.40 -33.57
N SER A 291 -31.25 27.09 -33.71
CA SER A 291 -31.74 26.35 -34.91
C SER A 291 -31.60 24.83 -34.68
N GLU A 292 -32.58 24.12 -35.19
CA GLU A 292 -32.90 22.70 -35.08
C GLU A 292 -31.79 21.75 -35.58
N VAL A 293 -31.51 20.71 -34.74
CA VAL A 293 -31.12 19.38 -35.25
C VAL A 293 -31.78 18.33 -34.34
N SER A 294 -32.47 17.43 -34.99
CA SER A 294 -33.38 16.41 -34.51
C SER A 294 -32.84 15.54 -33.37
N ASP A 295 -33.58 15.50 -32.29
CA ASP A 295 -33.48 14.61 -31.14
C ASP A 295 -33.91 13.19 -31.51
N ALA A 296 -32.98 12.24 -31.41
CA ALA A 296 -33.32 10.86 -31.07
C ALA A 296 -33.16 10.71 -29.55
N ALA A 297 -34.21 11.03 -28.82
CA ALA A 297 -34.28 10.88 -27.37
C ALA A 297 -34.23 9.39 -27.01
N ILE A 298 -33.11 8.96 -26.40
CA ILE A 298 -33.03 7.71 -25.69
C ILE A 298 -33.59 7.97 -24.28
N HIS A 299 -34.81 7.49 -24.04
CA HIS A 299 -35.41 7.45 -22.71
C HIS A 299 -34.60 6.56 -21.79
N TYR A 300 -33.91 7.13 -20.83
CA TYR A 300 -33.39 6.41 -19.67
C TYR A 300 -34.53 6.19 -18.69
N SER A 301 -35.04 4.96 -18.59
CA SER A 301 -35.88 4.57 -17.47
C SER A 301 -34.97 4.33 -16.25
N ASN A 302 -35.15 5.14 -15.21
CA ASN A 302 -34.67 4.85 -13.87
C ASN A 302 -35.41 3.61 -13.33
N GLN A 303 -34.88 2.43 -13.56
CA GLN A 303 -35.16 1.28 -12.72
C GLN A 303 -33.99 1.18 -11.74
N GLN A 304 -34.32 1.35 -10.47
CA GLN A 304 -33.49 0.91 -9.35
C GLN A 304 -33.25 -0.59 -9.57
N SER A 305 -32.08 -0.95 -10.11
CA SER A 305 -31.61 -2.33 -10.07
C SER A 305 -31.23 -2.60 -8.60
N ASP A 306 -31.82 -3.64 -8.04
CA ASP A 306 -31.34 -4.25 -6.81
C ASP A 306 -29.82 -4.44 -6.95
N GLU A 307 -29.08 -3.58 -6.27
CA GLU A 307 -27.68 -3.83 -5.97
C GLU A 307 -27.67 -5.16 -5.20
N HIS A 308 -27.19 -6.24 -5.81
CA HIS A 308 -26.59 -7.31 -5.03
C HIS A 308 -25.39 -6.69 -4.34
N VAL A 309 -25.67 -6.01 -3.24
CA VAL A 309 -24.71 -5.66 -2.22
C VAL A 309 -24.12 -7.01 -1.81
N CYS A 310 -22.87 -7.27 -2.20
CA CYS A 310 -22.07 -8.17 -1.40
C CYS A 310 -22.16 -7.59 0.00
N GLU A 311 -22.90 -8.23 0.89
CA GLU A 311 -23.08 -7.79 2.26
C GLU A 311 -21.66 -7.53 2.79
N GLU A 312 -21.34 -6.26 3.06
CA GLU A 312 -20.09 -5.93 3.70
C GLU A 312 -20.06 -6.67 5.02
N PRO A 313 -18.97 -7.42 5.33
CA PRO A 313 -18.91 -8.22 6.55
C PRO A 313 -19.21 -7.32 7.74
N ALA A 314 -20.19 -7.71 8.55
CA ALA A 314 -20.64 -6.93 9.69
C ALA A 314 -19.58 -6.91 10.80
N ALA A 315 -19.53 -5.85 11.60
CA ALA A 315 -18.79 -5.86 12.86
C ALA A 315 -19.47 -6.86 13.80
N ALA A 316 -18.79 -7.96 14.11
CA ALA A 316 -19.31 -9.00 14.98
C ALA A 316 -18.72 -8.88 16.39
N ASN A 317 -19.59 -9.08 17.41
CA ASN A 317 -19.14 -9.09 18.81
C ASN A 317 -18.68 -10.49 19.19
N PHE A 318 -17.44 -10.80 18.88
CA PHE A 318 -16.84 -12.10 19.18
C PHE A 318 -16.50 -12.25 20.66
N LYS A 319 -16.63 -13.49 21.15
CA LYS A 319 -16.29 -13.90 22.51
C LYS A 319 -15.37 -15.11 22.49
N THR A 320 -14.71 -15.34 23.61
CA THR A 320 -13.96 -16.58 23.82
C THR A 320 -14.88 -17.79 23.66
N GLY A 321 -14.47 -18.75 22.83
CA GLY A 321 -15.23 -19.96 22.49
C GLY A 321 -15.91 -19.91 21.12
N ASP A 322 -16.07 -18.72 20.53
CA ASP A 322 -16.67 -18.59 19.20
C ASP A 322 -15.74 -19.18 18.12
N ASP A 323 -16.35 -19.69 17.05
CA ASP A 323 -15.66 -20.08 15.82
C ASP A 323 -15.93 -19.03 14.74
N VAL A 324 -14.85 -18.53 14.14
CA VAL A 324 -14.91 -17.51 13.10
C VAL A 324 -14.21 -18.04 11.85
N ASP A 325 -14.98 -18.43 10.86
CA ASP A 325 -14.49 -18.96 9.58
C ASP A 325 -13.53 -20.16 9.74
N GLY A 326 -13.67 -20.96 10.83
CA GLY A 326 -12.78 -22.08 11.17
C GLY A 326 -11.64 -21.73 12.13
N LEU A 327 -11.60 -20.49 12.63
CA LEU A 327 -10.70 -20.06 13.70
C LEU A 327 -11.43 -20.10 15.04
N LYS A 328 -11.06 -21.01 15.92
CA LYS A 328 -11.63 -21.11 17.28
C LYS A 328 -10.92 -20.11 18.20
N LEU A 329 -11.66 -19.15 18.73
CA LEU A 329 -11.16 -18.12 19.66
C LEU A 329 -10.98 -18.73 21.06
N GLU A 330 -9.74 -18.94 21.50
CA GLU A 330 -9.45 -19.64 22.76
C GLU A 330 -9.40 -18.69 23.95
N ARG A 331 -8.78 -17.53 23.78
CA ARG A 331 -8.56 -16.59 24.88
C ARG A 331 -8.44 -15.16 24.37
N GLN A 332 -9.09 -14.23 25.04
CA GLN A 332 -8.90 -12.81 24.79
C GLN A 332 -7.59 -12.33 25.42
N LEU A 333 -6.73 -11.71 24.59
CA LEU A 333 -5.44 -11.18 25.01
C LEU A 333 -5.54 -9.72 25.43
N TYR A 334 -6.34 -8.94 24.69
CA TYR A 334 -6.43 -7.50 24.90
C TYR A 334 -7.80 -6.96 24.45
N THR A 335 -8.25 -5.90 25.10
CA THR A 335 -9.45 -5.13 24.77
C THR A 335 -9.17 -3.65 24.83
N SER A 336 -9.57 -2.92 23.82
CA SER A 336 -9.56 -1.46 23.78
C SER A 336 -10.88 -0.91 23.25
N ALA A 337 -11.05 0.40 23.30
CA ALA A 337 -12.19 1.05 22.69
C ALA A 337 -12.24 0.91 21.14
N ARG A 338 -11.15 0.44 20.50
CA ARG A 338 -11.03 0.32 19.05
C ARG A 338 -11.05 -1.12 18.56
N SER A 339 -10.53 -2.07 19.34
CA SER A 339 -10.36 -3.45 18.90
C SER A 339 -10.31 -4.45 20.05
N HIS A 340 -10.70 -5.69 19.76
CA HIS A 340 -10.51 -6.86 20.60
C HIS A 340 -9.45 -7.77 19.96
N VAL A 341 -8.59 -8.37 20.75
CA VAL A 341 -7.50 -9.23 20.30
C VAL A 341 -7.63 -10.60 20.99
N PHE A 342 -7.70 -11.67 20.20
CA PHE A 342 -7.84 -13.04 20.67
C PHE A 342 -6.67 -13.90 20.17
N ILE A 343 -6.31 -14.91 20.97
CA ILE A 343 -5.56 -16.05 20.48
C ILE A 343 -6.56 -17.06 19.93
N ALA A 344 -6.25 -17.61 18.75
CA ALA A 344 -7.12 -18.58 18.09
C ALA A 344 -6.31 -19.76 17.55
N THR A 345 -6.98 -20.90 17.39
CA THR A 345 -6.47 -22.09 16.72
C THR A 345 -7.29 -22.37 15.46
N ASN A 346 -6.62 -22.80 14.40
CA ASN A 346 -7.30 -23.18 13.16
C ASN A 346 -7.83 -24.61 13.29
N SER A 347 -9.17 -24.74 13.34
CA SER A 347 -9.87 -26.02 13.45
C SER A 347 -10.05 -26.75 12.11
N SER A 348 -9.84 -26.06 10.98
CA SER A 348 -10.12 -26.56 9.62
C SER A 348 -9.00 -27.37 9.00
N CYS A 349 -7.80 -27.38 9.56
CA CYS A 349 -6.63 -28.03 8.98
C CYS A 349 -6.43 -29.44 9.57
N GLU A 350 -7.04 -30.46 8.95
CA GLU A 350 -6.62 -31.84 9.15
C GLU A 350 -5.25 -32.06 8.52
N ALA A 351 -4.29 -32.42 9.35
CA ALA A 351 -2.98 -32.95 9.02
C ALA A 351 -1.85 -32.00 8.53
N THR A 352 -0.81 -32.06 9.27
CA THR A 352 0.63 -32.10 8.98
C THR A 352 1.49 -30.87 9.23
N HIS A 353 1.04 -29.61 9.25
CA HIS A 353 2.03 -28.53 9.53
C HIS A 353 1.59 -27.25 10.24
N ARG A 354 0.32 -27.05 10.69
CA ARG A 354 -0.07 -25.69 11.16
C ARG A 354 -1.04 -25.64 12.34
N ASN A 355 -0.81 -26.41 13.41
CA ASN A 355 -1.43 -26.17 14.72
C ASN A 355 -0.80 -24.98 15.48
N SER A 356 -0.10 -24.09 14.79
CA SER A 356 0.45 -22.90 15.46
C SER A 356 -0.69 -21.93 15.76
N PRO A 357 -0.81 -21.45 17.01
CA PRO A 357 -1.82 -20.46 17.35
C PRO A 357 -1.61 -19.18 16.54
N VAL A 358 -2.70 -18.52 16.20
CA VAL A 358 -2.71 -17.22 15.52
C VAL A 358 -3.37 -16.17 16.42
N VAL A 359 -3.17 -14.92 16.11
CA VAL A 359 -3.85 -13.80 16.76
C VAL A 359 -4.92 -13.28 15.81
N VAL A 360 -6.16 -13.23 16.30
CA VAL A 360 -7.30 -12.61 15.61
C VAL A 360 -7.58 -11.26 16.26
N LYS A 361 -7.53 -10.19 15.47
CA LYS A 361 -7.87 -8.83 15.91
C LYS A 361 -9.17 -8.42 15.21
N THR A 362 -10.16 -7.96 15.97
CA THR A 362 -11.47 -7.54 15.49
C THR A 362 -11.73 -6.08 15.90
N PRO A 363 -12.47 -5.28 15.13
CA PRO A 363 -12.90 -3.96 15.58
C PRO A 363 -13.88 -4.09 16.75
N ALA A 364 -13.86 -3.10 17.66
CA ALA A 364 -14.82 -3.02 18.76
C ALA A 364 -16.23 -2.69 18.22
N THR A 365 -17.27 -3.31 18.78
CA THR A 365 -18.65 -3.23 18.28
C THR A 365 -19.30 -1.86 18.34
N ASP A 366 -18.85 -1.00 19.26
CA ASP A 366 -19.37 0.38 19.38
C ASP A 366 -18.79 1.32 18.31
N PHE A 367 -17.94 0.80 17.45
CA PHE A 367 -17.33 1.51 16.35
C PHE A 367 -18.28 1.44 15.15
N THR A 368 -18.96 2.54 14.85
CA THR A 368 -19.60 2.70 13.54
C THR A 368 -18.51 2.57 12.49
N LEU A 369 -18.56 1.48 11.73
CA LEU A 369 -17.56 1.17 10.71
C LEU A 369 -17.64 2.22 9.60
N SER A 370 -16.93 3.34 9.75
CA SER A 370 -16.68 4.20 8.60
C SER A 370 -15.67 3.51 7.66
N PRO A 371 -15.79 3.69 6.34
CA PRO A 371 -14.84 3.10 5.39
C PRO A 371 -13.38 3.42 5.72
N GLU A 372 -13.09 4.61 6.26
CA GLU A 372 -11.76 5.04 6.66
C GLU A 372 -11.22 4.22 7.85
N MET A 373 -12.08 3.87 8.79
CA MET A 373 -11.70 3.08 9.96
C MET A 373 -11.42 1.62 9.60
N VAL A 374 -12.25 1.04 8.74
CA VAL A 374 -12.03 -0.32 8.19
C VAL A 374 -10.72 -0.37 7.43
N ASN A 375 -10.45 0.65 6.63
CA ASN A 375 -9.18 0.76 5.91
C ASN A 375 -7.98 0.81 6.85
N GLY A 376 -8.01 1.67 7.87
CA GLY A 376 -6.95 1.77 8.86
C GLY A 376 -6.68 0.45 9.57
N PHE A 377 -7.74 -0.33 9.84
CA PHE A 377 -7.64 -1.64 10.46
C PHE A 377 -6.97 -2.69 9.54
N LEU A 378 -7.35 -2.72 8.26
CA LEU A 378 -6.84 -3.71 7.30
C LEU A 378 -5.44 -3.36 6.76
N ILE A 379 -5.05 -2.09 6.75
CA ILE A 379 -3.71 -1.62 6.35
C ILE A 379 -2.60 -2.28 7.18
N GLU A 380 -2.86 -2.57 8.45
CA GLU A 380 -1.90 -3.25 9.33
C GLU A 380 -1.45 -4.60 8.75
N SER A 381 -2.41 -5.45 8.33
CA SER A 381 -2.09 -6.74 7.69
C SER A 381 -1.39 -6.55 6.36
N TRP A 382 -1.81 -5.56 5.57
CA TRP A 382 -1.20 -5.26 4.28
C TRP A 382 0.27 -4.84 4.40
N PHE A 383 0.59 -3.93 5.35
CA PHE A 383 1.97 -3.55 5.61
C PHE A 383 2.80 -4.73 6.15
N SER A 384 2.23 -5.51 7.07
CA SER A 384 2.91 -6.69 7.62
C SER A 384 3.32 -7.69 6.53
N ARG A 385 2.45 -7.96 5.55
CA ARG A 385 2.73 -8.85 4.40
C ARG A 385 3.87 -8.36 3.50
N ARG A 386 4.09 -7.03 3.44
CA ARG A 386 5.15 -6.40 2.61
C ARG A 386 6.53 -6.49 3.25
N ILE A 387 6.62 -6.69 4.57
CA ILE A 387 7.86 -6.61 5.34
C ILE A 387 8.44 -8.01 5.55
N ASN A 388 9.62 -8.27 4.99
CA ASN A 388 10.36 -9.50 5.26
C ASN A 388 11.40 -9.26 6.36
N SER A 389 11.02 -9.50 7.63
CA SER A 389 11.88 -9.38 8.79
C SER A 389 11.44 -10.33 9.90
N ALA A 390 12.38 -10.93 10.61
CA ALA A 390 12.11 -11.73 11.81
C ALA A 390 11.70 -10.86 13.01
N HIS A 391 11.89 -9.53 12.93
CA HIS A 391 11.62 -8.57 14.01
C HIS A 391 10.35 -7.75 13.78
N VAL A 392 9.52 -8.13 12.80
CA VAL A 392 8.20 -7.52 12.53
C VAL A 392 7.20 -8.64 12.38
N ILE A 393 6.05 -8.48 13.04
CA ILE A 393 4.95 -9.45 12.99
C ILE A 393 4.54 -9.77 11.56
N LYS A 394 4.18 -11.02 11.30
CA LYS A 394 3.70 -11.48 10.00
C LYS A 394 2.19 -11.70 10.03
N SER A 395 1.53 -11.28 8.97
CA SER A 395 0.12 -11.56 8.73
C SER A 395 0.01 -12.52 7.54
N PRO A 396 -0.30 -13.81 7.77
CA PRO A 396 -0.57 -14.75 6.69
C PRO A 396 -1.78 -14.32 5.89
N THR A 397 -1.87 -14.75 4.63
CA THR A 397 -3.10 -14.60 3.84
C THR A 397 -4.16 -15.60 4.33
N PHE A 398 -5.41 -15.33 4.04
CA PHE A 398 -6.49 -16.29 4.38
C PHE A 398 -6.28 -17.62 3.64
N THR A 399 -5.80 -17.56 2.42
CA THR A 399 -5.43 -18.76 1.64
C THR A 399 -4.32 -19.58 2.33
N ASP A 400 -3.28 -18.92 2.91
CA ASP A 400 -2.23 -19.61 3.64
C ASP A 400 -2.76 -20.38 4.85
N LEU A 401 -3.87 -19.91 5.42
CA LEU A 401 -4.54 -20.51 6.57
C LEU A 401 -5.66 -21.49 6.19
N GLY A 402 -5.99 -21.62 4.89
CA GLY A 402 -7.13 -22.40 4.42
C GLY A 402 -8.49 -21.80 4.83
N LEU A 403 -8.54 -20.50 5.10
CA LEU A 403 -9.76 -19.79 5.45
C LEU A 403 -10.54 -19.39 4.19
N PRO A 404 -11.87 -19.13 4.31
CA PRO A 404 -12.68 -18.71 3.17
C PRO A 404 -12.18 -17.38 2.61
N TYR A 405 -12.24 -17.25 1.28
CA TYR A 405 -11.85 -16.02 0.59
C TYR A 405 -12.76 -14.82 0.95
N SER A 406 -14.04 -15.10 1.21
CA SER A 406 -15.00 -14.10 1.69
C SER A 406 -15.27 -14.36 3.17
N PRO A 407 -14.64 -13.60 4.07
CA PRO A 407 -14.81 -13.77 5.52
C PRO A 407 -16.21 -13.34 5.96
N SER A 408 -16.71 -14.00 7.00
CA SER A 408 -18.04 -13.74 7.57
C SER A 408 -18.12 -12.41 8.34
N ALA A 409 -16.96 -11.85 8.72
CA ALA A 409 -16.88 -10.62 9.50
C ALA A 409 -15.54 -9.89 9.24
N PHE A 410 -15.42 -8.65 9.74
CA PHE A 410 -14.16 -7.92 9.73
C PHE A 410 -13.23 -8.40 10.84
N TYR A 411 -12.10 -8.98 10.46
CA TYR A 411 -11.01 -9.33 11.36
C TYR A 411 -9.68 -9.37 10.59
N SER A 412 -8.57 -9.21 11.30
CA SER A 412 -7.23 -9.46 10.77
C SER A 412 -6.59 -10.62 11.51
N VAL A 413 -5.71 -11.36 10.81
CA VAL A 413 -4.98 -12.48 11.37
C VAL A 413 -3.49 -12.20 11.31
N SER A 414 -2.80 -12.48 12.41
CA SER A 414 -1.34 -12.42 12.50
C SER A 414 -0.78 -13.64 13.23
N GLU A 415 0.51 -13.90 13.07
CA GLU A 415 1.19 -14.94 13.83
C GLU A 415 1.10 -14.65 15.35
N TYR A 416 1.01 -15.69 16.16
CA TYR A 416 1.13 -15.54 17.61
C TYR A 416 2.63 -15.53 18.00
N VAL A 417 3.07 -14.41 18.56
CA VAL A 417 4.43 -14.26 19.08
C VAL A 417 4.44 -14.60 20.56
N GLN A 418 5.10 -15.70 20.93
CA GLN A 418 5.24 -16.10 22.32
C GLN A 418 6.22 -15.20 23.06
N GLY A 419 5.76 -14.65 24.21
CA GLY A 419 6.58 -13.77 25.04
C GLY A 419 5.72 -12.80 25.85
N GLN A 420 6.35 -11.77 26.39
CA GLN A 420 5.69 -10.66 27.09
C GLN A 420 5.95 -9.34 26.36
N THR A 421 5.11 -8.33 26.59
CA THR A 421 5.40 -6.99 26.07
C THR A 421 6.69 -6.43 26.69
N LEU A 422 7.42 -5.64 25.91
CA LEU A 422 8.61 -4.98 26.42
C LEU A 422 8.28 -3.99 27.58
N ALA A 423 7.02 -3.54 27.65
CA ALA A 423 6.51 -2.75 28.77
C ALA A 423 6.51 -3.57 30.08
N GLN A 424 5.96 -4.78 30.06
CA GLN A 424 5.99 -5.67 31.21
C GLN A 424 7.42 -6.09 31.55
N TRP A 425 8.22 -6.43 30.53
CA TRP A 425 9.62 -6.77 30.71
C TRP A 425 10.41 -5.64 31.40
N ALA A 426 10.15 -4.36 31.04
CA ALA A 426 10.81 -3.21 31.68
C ALA A 426 10.42 -3.04 33.14
N VAL A 427 9.19 -3.42 33.53
CA VAL A 427 8.74 -3.45 34.94
C VAL A 427 9.48 -4.56 35.68
N ASP A 428 9.61 -5.74 35.11
CA ASP A 428 10.29 -6.89 35.72
C ASP A 428 11.82 -6.69 35.78
N ASN A 429 12.37 -5.84 34.89
CA ASN A 429 13.81 -5.53 34.81
C ASN A 429 14.05 -4.02 34.93
N PRO A 430 13.90 -3.41 36.12
CA PRO A 430 13.96 -1.94 36.32
C PRO A 430 15.37 -1.35 36.10
N THR A 431 16.40 -2.18 36.09
CA THR A 431 17.80 -1.76 35.89
C THR A 431 18.57 -2.72 34.99
N PRO A 432 18.15 -2.88 33.71
CA PRO A 432 18.78 -3.85 32.82
C PRO A 432 20.23 -3.43 32.50
N PRO A 433 21.14 -4.41 32.28
CA PRO A 433 22.49 -4.15 31.79
C PRO A 433 22.47 -3.42 30.45
N LEU A 434 23.42 -2.50 30.25
CA LEU A 434 23.53 -1.74 28.97
C LEU A 434 23.57 -2.66 27.75
N GLU A 435 24.26 -3.79 27.82
CA GLU A 435 24.39 -4.73 26.68
C GLU A 435 23.07 -5.40 26.35
N GLN A 436 22.23 -5.70 27.35
CA GLN A 436 20.91 -6.24 27.13
C GLN A 436 19.99 -5.23 26.42
N VAL A 437 20.05 -3.95 26.86
CA VAL A 437 19.31 -2.87 26.19
C VAL A 437 19.79 -2.71 24.74
N ARG A 438 21.11 -2.73 24.50
CA ARG A 438 21.65 -2.64 23.13
C ARG A 438 21.15 -3.76 22.24
N ASN A 439 21.10 -4.99 22.73
CA ASN A 439 20.62 -6.14 21.98
C ASN A 439 19.13 -6.03 21.63
N ILE A 440 18.31 -5.55 22.55
CA ILE A 440 16.89 -5.27 22.30
C ILE A 440 16.73 -4.18 21.21
N ILE A 441 17.42 -3.04 21.40
CA ILE A 441 17.32 -1.89 20.49
C ILE A 441 17.87 -2.20 19.10
N GLU A 442 18.91 -3.04 19.00
CA GLU A 442 19.42 -3.48 17.71
C GLU A 442 18.40 -4.33 16.94
N GLN A 443 17.68 -5.23 17.62
CA GLN A 443 16.66 -6.06 17.00
C GLN A 443 15.47 -5.22 16.54
N VAL A 444 14.96 -4.32 17.38
CA VAL A 444 13.89 -3.39 17.02
C VAL A 444 14.33 -2.48 15.86
N GLY A 445 15.56 -1.99 15.90
CA GLY A 445 16.14 -1.21 14.82
C GLY A 445 16.24 -1.96 13.49
N LYS A 446 16.56 -3.26 13.50
CA LYS A 446 16.54 -4.12 12.29
C LYS A 446 15.12 -4.26 11.73
N GLY A 447 14.11 -4.40 12.61
CA GLY A 447 12.70 -4.40 12.20
C GLY A 447 12.33 -3.09 11.50
N LEU A 448 12.64 -1.95 12.11
CA LEU A 448 12.40 -0.62 11.52
C LEU A 448 13.15 -0.42 10.19
N GLN A 449 14.40 -0.85 10.09
CA GLN A 449 15.14 -0.78 8.83
C GLN A 449 14.48 -1.60 7.70
N ALA A 450 13.87 -2.74 8.02
CA ALA A 450 13.13 -3.52 7.05
C ALA A 450 11.86 -2.80 6.58
N MET A 451 11.16 -2.08 7.48
CA MET A 451 10.02 -1.24 7.17
C MET A 451 10.42 -0.04 6.29
N HIS A 452 11.46 0.69 6.70
CA HIS A 452 11.95 1.88 5.97
C HIS A 452 12.40 1.55 4.55
N ARG A 453 12.99 0.35 4.31
CA ARG A 453 13.32 -0.11 2.94
C ARG A 453 12.09 -0.29 2.05
N GLN A 454 10.91 -0.49 2.63
CA GLN A 454 9.63 -0.54 1.92
C GLN A 454 8.91 0.83 1.89
N GLY A 455 9.58 1.90 2.34
CA GLY A 455 8.99 3.24 2.47
C GLY A 455 7.96 3.35 3.60
N ILE A 456 7.88 2.40 4.52
CA ILE A 456 6.91 2.37 5.61
C ILE A 456 7.55 2.96 6.86
N VAL A 457 6.91 4.00 7.44
CA VAL A 457 7.25 4.61 8.74
C VAL A 457 6.27 4.08 9.78
N HIS A 458 6.79 3.59 10.93
CA HIS A 458 5.98 2.93 11.96
C HIS A 458 5.10 3.91 12.74
N ARG A 459 5.65 5.05 13.16
CA ARG A 459 4.97 6.18 13.84
C ARG A 459 4.52 5.93 15.29
N ASP A 460 4.56 4.69 15.81
CA ASP A 460 4.20 4.36 17.20
C ASP A 460 5.14 3.32 17.84
N ILE A 461 6.45 3.59 17.83
CA ILE A 461 7.43 2.74 18.53
C ILE A 461 7.39 3.04 20.02
N ARG A 462 6.92 2.02 20.78
CA ARG A 462 6.76 2.05 22.23
C ARG A 462 6.87 0.64 22.82
N PRO A 463 7.12 0.52 24.16
CA PRO A 463 7.32 -0.80 24.77
C PRO A 463 6.11 -1.76 24.63
N ASP A 464 4.88 -1.24 24.62
CA ASP A 464 3.66 -2.05 24.49
C ASP A 464 3.55 -2.71 23.11
N ASN A 465 4.14 -2.11 22.06
CA ASN A 465 4.08 -2.57 20.68
C ASN A 465 5.26 -3.49 20.30
N ILE A 466 6.00 -3.99 21.30
CA ILE A 466 7.13 -4.89 21.10
C ILE A 466 6.97 -6.08 22.04
N ILE A 467 7.02 -7.30 21.50
CA ILE A 467 7.10 -8.52 22.31
C ILE A 467 8.55 -8.97 22.40
N ILE A 468 8.96 -9.37 23.60
CA ILE A 468 10.24 -10.04 23.86
C ILE A 468 9.97 -11.46 24.33
N SER A 469 10.56 -12.44 23.65
CA SER A 469 10.48 -13.85 24.01
C SER A 469 11.42 -14.17 25.20
N GLU A 470 11.27 -15.34 25.80
CA GLU A 470 12.17 -15.84 26.84
C GLU A 470 13.63 -15.95 26.36
N GLN A 471 13.83 -16.19 25.07
CA GLN A 471 15.18 -16.26 24.45
C GLN A 471 15.74 -14.87 24.11
N GLY A 472 15.00 -13.80 24.42
CA GLY A 472 15.41 -12.42 24.15
C GLY A 472 15.20 -11.97 22.69
N HIS A 473 14.39 -12.69 21.91
CA HIS A 473 13.99 -12.27 20.56
C HIS A 473 12.92 -11.20 20.63
N CYS A 474 13.10 -10.08 19.90
CA CYS A 474 12.17 -8.95 19.90
C CYS A 474 11.42 -8.88 18.56
N THR A 475 10.09 -8.68 18.65
CA THR A 475 9.19 -8.54 17.49
C THR A 475 8.29 -7.33 17.67
N ILE A 476 8.22 -6.45 16.67
CA ILE A 476 7.28 -5.34 16.58
C ILE A 476 5.91 -5.92 16.17
N ILE A 477 4.83 -5.62 16.91
CA ILE A 477 3.54 -6.31 16.79
C ILE A 477 2.35 -5.44 16.33
N ASP A 478 2.46 -4.14 16.31
CA ASP A 478 1.34 -3.24 15.96
C ASP A 478 1.77 -2.24 14.87
N LEU A 479 1.20 -2.38 13.68
CA LEU A 479 1.42 -1.51 12.53
C LEU A 479 0.22 -0.59 12.23
N GLY A 480 -0.76 -0.53 13.15
CA GLY A 480 -1.99 0.24 12.96
C GLY A 480 -1.79 1.77 12.83
N SER A 481 -0.62 2.27 13.23
CA SER A 481 -0.23 3.68 13.04
C SER A 481 0.72 3.90 11.86
N ALA A 482 1.15 2.83 11.18
CA ALA A 482 2.14 2.93 10.12
C ALA A 482 1.60 3.67 8.88
N ALA A 483 2.50 4.32 8.13
CA ALA A 483 2.15 5.01 6.89
C ALA A 483 3.31 4.98 5.90
N LEU A 484 3.01 5.24 4.63
CA LEU A 484 4.03 5.38 3.59
C LEU A 484 4.68 6.77 3.68
N ALA A 485 6.00 6.81 3.72
CA ALA A 485 6.77 8.06 3.81
C ALA A 485 6.52 9.00 2.61
N ASP A 486 6.37 8.43 1.41
CA ASP A 486 6.22 9.16 0.16
C ASP A 486 4.75 9.37 -0.28
N ALA A 487 3.79 8.79 0.45
CA ALA A 487 2.36 8.95 0.21
C ALA A 487 1.57 9.22 1.50
N PRO A 488 1.95 10.24 2.26
CA PRO A 488 1.34 10.52 3.56
C PRO A 488 -0.14 10.83 3.49
N SER A 489 -0.61 11.46 2.41
CA SER A 489 -2.02 11.85 2.21
C SER A 489 -2.96 10.66 2.08
N LEU A 490 -2.48 9.47 1.73
CA LEU A 490 -3.31 8.27 1.65
C LEU A 490 -3.71 7.72 3.03
N TYR A 491 -2.99 8.13 4.10
CA TYR A 491 -3.11 7.51 5.45
C TYR A 491 -3.09 8.53 6.59
N SER A 492 -3.20 9.85 6.32
CA SER A 492 -2.80 10.91 7.25
C SER A 492 -3.91 11.65 8.00
N ASP A 493 -5.18 11.27 7.86
CA ASP A 493 -6.28 11.91 8.61
C ASP A 493 -6.33 11.49 10.09
N THR A 494 -5.34 10.72 10.54
CA THR A 494 -5.26 10.31 11.94
C THR A 494 -4.61 11.41 12.79
N PRO A 495 -5.23 11.76 13.94
CA PRO A 495 -4.59 12.60 14.95
C PRO A 495 -3.26 11.98 15.38
N ILE A 496 -2.40 12.78 16.04
CA ILE A 496 -1.05 12.38 16.48
C ILE A 496 -0.98 10.89 16.78
N PRO A 497 -0.26 10.09 15.98
CA PRO A 497 -0.21 8.66 16.19
C PRO A 497 0.54 8.33 17.49
N GLY A 498 0.06 7.32 18.20
CA GLY A 498 0.75 6.70 19.29
C GLY A 498 0.72 7.40 20.63
N ALA A 499 1.50 6.86 21.58
CA ALA A 499 1.65 7.40 22.92
C ALA A 499 2.51 8.67 22.89
N ALA A 500 1.94 9.79 23.27
CA ALA A 500 2.56 11.12 23.21
C ALA A 500 3.98 11.22 23.82
N LEU A 501 4.31 10.36 24.79
CA LEU A 501 5.62 10.37 25.48
C LEU A 501 6.75 9.74 24.64
N PHE A 502 6.42 8.87 23.68
CA PHE A 502 7.37 8.25 22.75
C PHE A 502 7.37 8.92 21.38
N SER A 503 6.36 9.76 21.10
CA SER A 503 6.17 10.40 19.79
C SER A 503 7.22 11.48 19.52
N ALA A 504 7.66 11.57 18.28
CA ALA A 504 8.62 12.57 17.82
C ALA A 504 8.02 14.00 17.86
N PRO A 505 8.85 15.04 18.15
CA PRO A 505 8.38 16.42 18.30
C PRO A 505 7.62 16.97 17.10
N GLU A 506 8.02 16.57 15.89
CA GLU A 506 7.43 17.02 14.62
C GLU A 506 5.96 16.64 14.45
N TYR A 507 5.49 15.55 15.08
CA TYR A 507 4.07 15.17 15.05
C TYR A 507 3.19 16.20 15.77
N PHE A 508 3.68 16.81 16.85
CA PHE A 508 2.96 17.86 17.57
C PHE A 508 2.88 19.19 16.82
N LEU A 509 3.63 19.31 15.72
CA LEU A 509 3.58 20.45 14.79
C LEU A 509 2.71 20.17 13.56
N GLY A 510 2.04 19.00 13.49
CA GLY A 510 1.23 18.59 12.35
C GLY A 510 2.02 17.99 11.19
N ASN A 511 3.31 17.68 11.36
CA ASN A 511 4.10 17.03 10.32
C ASN A 511 3.83 15.52 10.28
N VAL A 512 3.86 14.94 9.10
CA VAL A 512 3.53 13.52 8.87
C VAL A 512 4.55 12.55 9.49
N GLY A 513 5.76 13.00 9.71
CA GLY A 513 6.85 12.16 10.18
C GLY A 513 7.62 11.46 9.06
N THR A 514 8.80 11.00 9.40
CA THR A 514 9.76 10.36 8.51
C THR A 514 10.47 9.22 9.24
N GLU A 515 11.39 8.52 8.57
CA GLU A 515 12.28 7.55 9.21
C GLU A 515 13.04 8.13 10.43
N ARG A 516 13.32 9.45 10.41
CA ARG A 516 13.94 10.15 11.55
C ARG A 516 12.99 10.33 12.74
N SER A 517 11.68 10.21 12.51
CA SER A 517 10.69 10.21 13.59
C SER A 517 10.70 8.87 14.34
N ASP A 518 10.78 7.75 13.61
CA ASP A 518 10.95 6.42 14.23
C ASP A 518 12.31 6.30 14.95
N LEU A 519 13.36 6.90 14.39
CA LEU A 519 14.67 6.99 15.06
C LEU A 519 14.55 7.72 16.41
N PHE A 520 13.80 8.82 16.47
CA PHE A 520 13.55 9.53 17.73
C PHE A 520 12.81 8.63 18.72
N SER A 521 11.73 7.97 18.30
CA SER A 521 10.94 7.07 19.16
C SER A 521 11.79 5.90 19.67
N LEU A 522 12.64 5.30 18.82
CA LEU A 522 13.60 4.27 19.23
C LEU A 522 14.63 4.79 20.24
N ALA A 523 15.09 6.04 20.08
CA ALA A 523 15.99 6.66 21.05
C ALA A 523 15.30 6.97 22.38
N VAL A 524 14.01 7.37 22.38
CA VAL A 524 13.20 7.50 23.60
C VAL A 524 13.06 6.15 24.29
N LEU A 525 12.76 5.08 23.53
CA LEU A 525 12.69 3.73 24.05
C LEU A 525 14.02 3.30 24.69
N THR A 526 15.14 3.55 24.01
CA THR A 526 16.49 3.26 24.53
C THR A 526 16.73 4.00 25.86
N TYR A 527 16.42 5.30 25.88
CA TYR A 527 16.57 6.13 27.08
C TYR A 527 15.68 5.62 28.23
N TYR A 528 14.41 5.28 27.93
CA TYR A 528 13.45 4.76 28.89
C TYR A 528 13.94 3.44 29.51
N LEU A 529 14.39 2.48 28.72
CA LEU A 529 14.92 1.20 29.21
C LEU A 529 16.18 1.40 30.10
N LEU A 530 17.03 2.37 29.75
CA LEU A 530 18.22 2.68 30.53
C LEU A 530 17.92 3.46 31.81
N CYS A 531 16.94 4.36 31.84
CA CYS A 531 16.77 5.35 32.89
C CYS A 531 15.47 5.20 33.69
N GLY A 532 14.47 4.45 33.21
CA GLY A 532 13.12 4.36 33.77
C GLY A 532 12.34 5.68 33.71
N ARG A 533 12.78 6.65 32.89
CA ARG A 533 12.17 7.98 32.75
C ARG A 533 12.27 8.49 31.31
N TYR A 534 11.64 9.64 31.00
CA TYR A 534 11.63 10.24 29.68
C TYR A 534 12.66 11.37 29.55
N PRO A 535 13.31 11.55 28.37
CA PRO A 535 14.41 12.49 28.16
C PRO A 535 14.02 13.97 28.33
N TYR A 536 12.74 14.30 28.12
CA TYR A 536 12.16 15.64 28.30
C TYR A 536 11.04 15.65 29.35
N GLY A 537 10.93 14.58 30.16
CA GLY A 537 9.79 14.36 31.05
C GLY A 537 8.49 14.32 30.27
N THR A 538 7.40 14.86 30.81
CA THR A 538 6.09 14.93 30.13
C THR A 538 5.92 16.19 29.29
N LYS A 539 6.88 17.13 29.31
CA LYS A 539 6.73 18.46 28.71
C LYS A 539 6.61 18.43 27.20
N LEU A 540 7.32 17.51 26.53
CA LEU A 540 7.31 17.39 25.08
C LEU A 540 5.89 17.17 24.53
N ALA A 541 5.09 16.33 25.19
CA ALA A 541 3.73 16.00 24.79
C ALA A 541 2.76 17.22 24.76
N HIS A 542 3.13 18.32 25.41
CA HIS A 542 2.33 19.54 25.48
C HIS A 542 2.83 20.66 24.54
N CYS A 543 4.00 20.49 23.90
CA CYS A 543 4.57 21.51 23.01
C CYS A 543 3.89 21.47 21.63
N ARG A 544 3.21 22.52 21.26
CA ARG A 544 2.52 22.66 19.95
C ARG A 544 3.20 23.65 19.00
N THR A 545 4.28 24.30 19.43
CA THR A 545 5.02 25.28 18.63
C THR A 545 6.52 24.99 18.66
N LEU A 546 7.22 25.38 17.56
CA LEU A 546 8.69 25.31 17.49
C LEU A 546 9.38 26.11 18.61
N ALA A 547 8.78 27.22 19.04
CA ALA A 547 9.32 28.06 20.10
C ALA A 547 9.29 27.37 21.47
N GLU A 548 8.23 26.61 21.75
CA GLU A 548 8.11 25.77 22.95
C GLU A 548 9.09 24.61 22.91
N GLN A 549 9.18 23.91 21.77
CA GLN A 549 10.09 22.79 21.61
C GLN A 549 11.56 23.20 21.75
N LYS A 550 11.96 24.39 21.28
CA LYS A 550 13.32 24.93 21.46
C LYS A 550 13.69 25.20 22.93
N LYS A 551 12.71 25.35 23.83
CA LYS A 551 12.94 25.57 25.29
C LYS A 551 13.13 24.26 26.05
N LEU A 552 12.85 23.11 25.42
CA LEU A 552 13.03 21.80 26.06
C LEU A 552 14.51 21.54 26.34
N LYS A 553 14.77 21.04 27.56
CA LYS A 553 16.12 20.68 28.01
C LYS A 553 16.22 19.16 28.12
N TYR A 554 17.14 18.57 27.37
CA TYR A 554 17.48 17.17 27.48
C TYR A 554 17.99 16.85 28.91
N GLN A 555 17.43 15.82 29.52
CA GLN A 555 17.92 15.27 30.78
C GLN A 555 18.96 14.20 30.48
N THR A 556 20.18 14.33 31.02
CA THR A 556 21.24 13.34 30.76
C THR A 556 20.85 11.94 31.26
N ALA A 557 21.22 10.91 30.53
CA ALA A 557 21.07 9.51 30.92
C ALA A 557 22.08 9.09 31.99
N LEU A 558 23.13 9.89 32.22
CA LEU A 558 24.15 9.61 33.22
C LEU A 558 23.55 9.70 34.62
N ALA A 559 23.81 8.69 35.43
CA ALA A 559 23.39 8.64 36.81
C ALA A 559 24.53 8.05 37.66
N PRO A 560 24.71 8.53 38.92
CA PRO A 560 25.78 8.06 39.79
C PRO A 560 25.77 6.56 40.04
N ASN A 561 24.58 5.96 39.99
CA ASN A 561 24.35 4.55 40.34
C ASN A 561 24.30 3.63 39.10
N ARG A 562 24.54 4.15 37.89
CA ARG A 562 24.50 3.38 36.64
C ARG A 562 25.73 3.68 35.78
N PRO A 563 26.52 2.69 35.39
CA PRO A 563 27.73 2.89 34.60
C PRO A 563 27.35 3.05 33.10
N ILE A 564 26.61 4.11 32.74
CA ILE A 564 26.34 4.47 31.36
C ILE A 564 27.53 5.31 30.86
N PRO A 565 28.23 4.90 29.79
CA PRO A 565 29.34 5.68 29.26
C PRO A 565 28.90 7.03 28.69
N ASN A 566 29.71 8.07 28.85
CA ASN A 566 29.43 9.44 28.37
C ASN A 566 29.10 9.50 26.88
N TRP A 567 29.74 8.66 26.09
CA TRP A 567 29.51 8.61 24.64
C TRP A 567 28.13 8.03 24.27
N VAL A 568 27.55 7.12 25.10
CA VAL A 568 26.17 6.63 24.94
C VAL A 568 25.19 7.76 25.22
N ASP A 569 25.38 8.54 26.28
CA ASP A 569 24.57 9.72 26.59
C ASP A 569 24.64 10.76 25.44
N SER A 570 25.84 10.97 24.88
CA SER A 570 26.04 11.87 23.76
C SER A 570 25.31 11.38 22.49
N ALA A 571 25.31 10.06 22.23
CA ALA A 571 24.56 9.48 21.12
C ALA A 571 23.04 9.64 21.32
N LEU A 572 22.54 9.37 22.54
CA LEU A 572 21.14 9.59 22.89
C LEU A 572 20.73 11.06 22.74
N LYS A 573 21.55 11.99 23.24
CA LYS A 573 21.29 13.43 23.11
C LYS A 573 21.19 13.87 21.65
N ARG A 574 22.02 13.32 20.75
CA ARG A 574 21.95 13.60 19.30
C ARG A 574 20.69 13.00 18.69
N ALA A 575 20.39 11.72 18.95
CA ALA A 575 19.21 11.02 18.42
C ALA A 575 17.89 11.66 18.87
N LEU A 576 17.86 12.19 20.10
CA LEU A 576 16.71 12.85 20.74
C LEU A 576 16.61 14.35 20.44
N HIS A 577 17.40 14.88 19.48
CA HIS A 577 17.32 16.29 19.15
C HIS A 577 15.93 16.66 18.62
N VAL A 578 15.34 17.77 19.10
CA VAL A 578 13.98 18.20 18.69
C VAL A 578 13.87 18.51 17.21
N ASN A 579 14.92 19.07 16.58
CA ASN A 579 15.00 19.23 15.13
C ASN A 579 15.47 17.93 14.47
N PRO A 580 14.66 17.30 13.57
CA PRO A 580 15.01 16.05 12.87
C PRO A 580 16.33 16.11 12.10
N ASP A 581 16.70 17.27 11.51
CA ASP A 581 17.91 17.42 10.71
C ASP A 581 19.21 17.35 11.52
N LYS A 582 19.11 17.54 12.83
CA LYS A 582 20.24 17.44 13.75
C LYS A 582 20.41 16.06 14.38
N ARG A 583 19.50 15.13 14.10
CA ARG A 583 19.59 13.73 14.49
C ARG A 583 20.62 12.98 13.62
N PHE A 584 20.71 11.70 13.81
CA PHE A 584 21.43 10.82 12.89
C PHE A 584 20.72 10.76 11.54
N SER A 585 21.49 10.55 10.47
CA SER A 585 20.96 10.45 9.12
C SER A 585 20.22 9.13 8.87
N SER A 586 20.60 8.08 9.59
CA SER A 586 20.03 6.75 9.48
C SER A 586 19.98 6.02 10.84
N LEU A 587 19.09 5.03 10.94
CA LEU A 587 19.04 4.11 12.09
C LEU A 587 20.37 3.37 12.27
N SER A 588 21.04 2.97 11.19
CA SER A 588 22.33 2.27 11.25
C SER A 588 23.41 3.09 11.95
N GLU A 589 23.48 4.40 11.66
CA GLU A 589 24.42 5.33 12.29
C GLU A 589 24.15 5.43 13.81
N PHE A 590 22.87 5.51 14.20
CA PHE A 590 22.49 5.55 15.61
C PHE A 590 22.86 4.25 16.33
N LEU A 591 22.48 3.08 15.79
CA LEU A 591 22.77 1.77 16.38
C LEU A 591 24.27 1.54 16.52
N PHE A 592 25.06 1.92 15.50
CA PHE A 592 26.52 1.88 15.56
C PHE A 592 27.06 2.75 16.68
N SER A 593 26.53 3.99 16.81
CA SER A 593 26.96 4.93 17.85
C SER A 593 26.61 4.50 19.28
N LEU A 594 25.64 3.58 19.46
CA LEU A 594 25.35 2.97 20.76
C LEU A 594 26.38 1.89 21.16
N ARG A 595 27.07 1.25 20.19
CA ARG A 595 28.05 0.18 20.43
C ARG A 595 29.49 0.68 20.46
N TYR A 596 29.80 1.68 19.61
CA TYR A 596 31.18 2.12 19.42
C TYR A 596 31.32 3.62 19.75
N PRO A 597 32.30 3.99 20.59
CA PRO A 597 32.58 5.38 20.90
C PRO A 597 33.07 6.11 19.64
N ASN A 598 32.55 7.32 19.41
CA ASN A 598 33.07 8.14 18.31
C ASN A 598 34.44 8.72 18.73
N PRO A 599 35.53 8.44 18.00
CA PRO A 599 36.88 8.92 18.33
C PRO A 599 36.97 10.44 18.46
N SER A 600 36.15 11.19 17.71
CA SER A 600 36.14 12.66 17.78
C SER A 600 35.51 13.22 19.07
N GLN A 601 34.82 12.40 19.86
CA GLN A 601 34.21 12.81 21.13
C GLN A 601 35.14 12.60 22.32
N HIS A 602 36.24 11.84 22.19
CA HIS A 602 37.22 11.66 23.24
C HIS A 602 38.09 12.92 23.52
N THR A 603 38.07 13.91 22.62
CA THR A 603 38.86 15.13 22.75
C THR A 603 38.18 16.24 23.57
N ALA A 604 36.94 16.05 24.06
CA ALA A 604 36.15 17.15 24.62
C ALA A 604 36.37 17.42 26.14
N TYR A 605 37.14 16.62 26.85
CA TYR A 605 37.38 16.81 28.28
C TYR A 605 38.81 16.56 28.74
N GLU A 606 39.81 16.89 27.94
CA GLU A 606 41.12 17.05 28.51
C GLU A 606 41.17 18.43 29.22
N PRO A 607 41.51 18.45 30.53
CA PRO A 607 41.70 19.71 31.25
C PRO A 607 42.65 20.62 30.49
N LEU A 608 42.40 21.93 30.49
CA LEU A 608 43.21 22.95 29.81
C LEU A 608 44.69 22.80 30.13
N VAL A 609 45.02 22.31 31.32
CA VAL A 609 46.39 21.97 31.75
C VAL A 609 47.05 20.90 30.89
N LYS A 610 46.31 19.88 30.42
CA LYS A 610 46.83 18.83 29.57
C LYS A 610 46.79 19.24 28.06
N ARG A 611 45.81 20.03 27.69
CA ARG A 611 45.57 20.43 26.29
C ARG A 611 46.56 21.53 25.83
N HIS A 612 46.89 22.45 26.72
CA HIS A 612 47.82 23.54 26.45
C HIS A 612 48.70 23.84 27.70
N PRO A 613 49.61 22.92 28.08
CA PRO A 613 50.40 23.09 29.27
C PRO A 613 51.20 24.37 29.30
N LEU A 614 51.79 24.77 28.16
CA LEU A 614 52.55 26.03 28.00
C LEU A 614 51.69 27.28 28.23
N PHE A 615 50.41 27.27 27.84
CA PHE A 615 49.49 28.40 28.05
C PHE A 615 49.14 28.53 29.54
N VAL A 616 48.83 27.42 30.20
CA VAL A 616 48.52 27.41 31.65
C VAL A 616 49.74 27.84 32.45
N TYR A 617 50.94 27.36 32.13
CA TYR A 617 52.17 27.81 32.78
C TYR A 617 52.44 29.31 32.53
N LYS A 618 52.20 29.86 31.35
CA LYS A 618 52.33 31.30 31.10
C LYS A 618 51.33 32.13 31.90
N VAL A 619 50.09 31.67 32.03
CA VAL A 619 49.07 32.36 32.85
C VAL A 619 49.41 32.30 34.32
N LEU A 620 49.94 31.16 34.84
CA LEU A 620 50.40 31.03 36.23
C LEU A 620 51.61 31.90 36.53
N ILE A 621 52.58 31.99 35.59
CA ILE A 621 53.76 32.88 35.73
C ILE A 621 53.32 34.35 35.69
N LEU A 622 52.41 34.73 34.81
CA LEU A 622 51.84 36.08 34.79
C LEU A 622 51.10 36.42 36.09
N ALA A 623 50.31 35.48 36.65
CA ALA A 623 49.63 35.67 37.91
C ALA A 623 50.60 35.81 39.10
N LEU A 624 51.75 35.10 39.07
CA LEU A 624 52.82 35.22 40.07
C LEU A 624 53.65 36.49 39.94
N ILE A 625 53.73 37.13 38.79
CA ILE A 625 54.44 38.40 38.57
C ILE A 625 53.58 39.60 39.02
N PHE A 626 52.26 39.46 38.99
CA PHE A 626 51.31 40.52 39.37
C PHE A 626 50.69 40.35 40.79
N SER A 627 51.05 39.30 41.53
CA SER A 627 50.78 39.12 42.95
C SER A 627 52.00 39.55 43.75
#